data_85365197f4b0020e2b327b881197a98a
#
_entry.id   85365197f4b0020e2b327b881197a98a
#
_cell.length_a   1.000
_cell.length_b   1.000
_cell.length_c   1.000
_cell.angle_alpha   90.00
_cell.angle_beta   90.00
_cell.angle_gamma   90.00
#
_symmetry.space_group_name_H-M   'P 1'
#
loop_
_entity.id
_entity.type
_entity.pdbx_description
1 polymer ?
#
loop_
_entity_poly.entity_id
_entity_poly.type
_entity_poly.pdbx_seq_one_letter_code
_entity_poly.pdbx_strand_id
1 'polypeptide(L)'
;MCVFAATAPGILGLGGAASNVFLGSLALGGTQQVIAANQANQRASFLGKQAVQQAEAADSALAIEQEGLGASLKEERKANAQEQLALAKQGARAAGAVRASENAGLTIGLLIGDVERQTGEASNLLNQTLASTVQQYRRNTLGLDAKRKRRRVDAENTRNQALGMRRGPLDVALGTLSSGLSSYYGLRGQA
;
A
#
# COMPACT_ATOMS: atom_id res chain seq x y z
N MET A 1 33.88 13.33 38.64
CA MET A 1 34.41 13.47 37.25
C MET A 1 35.92 13.37 37.35
N CYS A 2 36.47 12.17 37.15
CA CYS A 2 37.90 11.94 37.16
C CYS A 2 38.48 12.19 35.77
N VAL A 3 39.24 13.26 35.63
CA VAL A 3 40.04 13.54 34.44
C VAL A 3 41.26 12.63 34.50
N PHE A 4 41.24 11.55 33.75
CA PHE A 4 42.44 10.74 33.53
C PHE A 4 43.38 11.51 32.59
N ALA A 5 44.29 12.23 33.14
CA ALA A 5 45.50 12.73 32.42
C ALA A 5 46.46 11.55 32.29
N ALA A 6 46.15 10.63 31.36
CA ALA A 6 47.14 9.61 30.98
C ALA A 6 48.14 10.25 29.99
N THR A 7 49.27 10.65 30.50
CA THR A 7 50.45 10.91 29.70
C THR A 7 50.97 9.58 29.15
N ALA A 8 50.40 9.11 28.03
CA ALA A 8 50.94 7.99 27.30
C ALA A 8 52.11 8.50 26.41
N PRO A 9 53.36 8.04 26.66
CA PRO A 9 54.47 8.38 25.79
C PRO A 9 54.32 7.64 24.47
N GLY A 10 54.24 8.40 23.41
CA GLY A 10 54.72 7.88 22.12
C GLY A 10 53.93 6.83 21.40
N ILE A 11 52.60 7.00 21.25
CA ILE A 11 51.88 6.29 20.19
C ILE A 11 52.09 7.07 18.90
N LEU A 12 52.81 6.47 17.96
CA LEU A 12 53.07 6.96 16.60
C LEU A 12 54.15 8.06 16.43
N GLY A 13 55.13 8.23 17.34
CA GLY A 13 56.22 9.15 17.13
C GLY A 13 55.88 10.63 17.05
N LEU A 14 54.69 11.00 17.53
CA LEU A 14 54.21 12.36 17.56
C LEU A 14 54.63 13.04 18.86
N GLY A 15 55.17 14.24 18.78
CA GLY A 15 55.54 15.06 19.97
C GLY A 15 54.26 15.25 20.86
N GLY A 16 54.47 15.31 22.20
CA GLY A 16 53.41 15.25 23.18
C GLY A 16 52.22 16.22 22.98
N ALA A 17 52.42 17.40 22.40
CA ALA A 17 51.38 18.36 22.09
C ALA A 17 50.50 17.90 20.89
N ALA A 18 51.12 17.33 19.84
CA ALA A 18 50.40 16.86 18.67
C ALA A 18 49.57 15.60 18.96
N SER A 19 50.02 14.71 19.85
CA SER A 19 49.26 13.52 20.27
C SER A 19 48.04 13.88 21.12
N ASN A 20 48.11 14.91 21.96
CA ASN A 20 46.98 15.35 22.74
C ASN A 20 45.90 16.03 21.88
N VAL A 21 46.28 16.78 20.84
CA VAL A 21 45.34 17.37 19.87
C VAL A 21 44.69 16.29 19.04
N PHE A 22 45.45 15.29 18.62
CA PHE A 22 44.92 14.16 17.85
C PHE A 22 43.92 13.33 18.67
N LEU A 23 44.24 12.99 19.91
CA LEU A 23 43.33 12.27 20.80
C LEU A 23 42.08 13.12 21.15
N GLY A 24 42.27 14.42 21.33
CA GLY A 24 41.15 15.36 21.57
C GLY A 24 40.23 15.47 20.36
N SER A 25 40.78 15.54 19.15
CA SER A 25 39.99 15.61 17.91
C SER A 25 39.25 14.30 17.61
N LEU A 26 39.86 13.15 17.92
CA LEU A 26 39.19 11.84 17.84
C LEU A 26 38.03 11.72 18.82
N ALA A 27 38.22 12.19 20.06
CA ALA A 27 37.16 12.14 21.08
C ALA A 27 35.97 13.04 20.70
N LEU A 28 36.23 14.28 20.25
CA LEU A 28 35.16 15.21 19.83
C LEU A 28 34.49 14.79 18.51
N GLY A 29 35.27 14.39 17.52
CA GLY A 29 34.79 13.90 16.24
C GLY A 29 33.97 12.60 16.41
N GLY A 30 34.42 11.70 17.29
CA GLY A 30 33.74 10.46 17.60
C GLY A 30 32.36 10.67 18.22
N THR A 31 32.24 11.57 19.18
CA THR A 31 30.94 11.87 19.84
C THR A 31 29.94 12.46 18.86
N GLN A 32 30.33 13.40 18.01
CA GLN A 32 29.46 13.98 16.99
C GLN A 32 28.97 12.94 15.97
N GLN A 33 29.84 12.03 15.57
CA GLN A 33 29.48 10.96 14.62
C GLN A 33 28.58 9.90 15.23
N VAL A 34 28.78 9.55 16.50
CA VAL A 34 27.88 8.64 17.24
C VAL A 34 26.49 9.27 17.39
N ILE A 35 26.42 10.58 17.70
CA ILE A 35 25.14 11.30 17.80
C ILE A 35 24.45 11.32 16.43
N ALA A 36 25.18 11.66 15.36
CA ALA A 36 24.63 11.68 14.01
C ALA A 36 24.16 10.30 13.54
N ALA A 37 24.91 9.24 13.84
CA ALA A 37 24.52 7.86 13.54
C ALA A 37 23.28 7.44 14.31
N ASN A 38 23.19 7.83 15.59
CA ASN A 38 22.02 7.50 16.42
C ASN A 38 20.76 8.21 15.93
N GLN A 39 20.86 9.48 15.55
CA GLN A 39 19.78 10.23 14.91
C GLN A 39 19.37 9.63 13.57
N ALA A 40 20.33 9.24 12.73
CA ALA A 40 20.05 8.57 11.45
C ALA A 40 19.32 7.24 11.67
N ASN A 41 19.77 6.44 12.64
CA ASN A 41 19.14 5.15 12.99
C ASN A 41 17.74 5.32 13.57
N GLN A 42 17.50 6.35 14.39
CA GLN A 42 16.17 6.69 14.90
C GLN A 42 15.23 7.11 13.77
N ARG A 43 15.67 7.99 12.86
CA ARG A 43 14.90 8.39 11.67
C ARG A 43 14.59 7.20 10.78
N ALA A 44 15.56 6.33 10.51
CA ALA A 44 15.37 5.12 9.73
C ALA A 44 14.34 4.17 10.37
N SER A 45 14.40 3.98 11.70
CA SER A 45 13.42 3.16 12.42
C SER A 45 12.02 3.76 12.39
N PHE A 46 11.90 5.08 12.52
CA PHE A 46 10.64 5.80 12.44
C PHE A 46 10.01 5.69 11.04
N LEU A 47 10.77 5.97 9.99
CA LEU A 47 10.31 5.84 8.60
C LEU A 47 9.89 4.41 8.26
N GLY A 48 10.64 3.41 8.73
CA GLY A 48 10.29 2.01 8.56
C GLY A 48 8.97 1.64 9.24
N LYS A 49 8.74 2.09 10.46
CA LYS A 49 7.46 1.88 11.18
C LYS A 49 6.31 2.61 10.50
N GLN A 50 6.51 3.86 10.09
CA GLN A 50 5.50 4.65 9.41
C GLN A 50 5.09 4.01 8.07
N ALA A 51 6.04 3.49 7.29
CA ALA A 51 5.75 2.80 6.04
C ALA A 51 4.87 1.55 6.26
N VAL A 52 5.17 0.76 7.30
CA VAL A 52 4.36 -0.42 7.66
C VAL A 52 2.95 0.00 8.08
N GLN A 53 2.81 0.98 8.97
CA GLN A 53 1.51 1.48 9.43
C GLN A 53 0.66 2.04 8.28
N GLN A 54 1.28 2.78 7.36
CA GLN A 54 0.59 3.29 6.17
C GLN A 54 0.14 2.15 5.25
N ALA A 55 0.94 1.10 5.09
CA ALA A 55 0.57 -0.07 4.30
C ALA A 55 -0.61 -0.83 4.94
N GLU A 56 -0.59 -1.04 6.25
CA GLU A 56 -1.67 -1.70 7.00
C GLU A 56 -2.98 -0.89 6.94
N ALA A 57 -2.92 0.43 7.17
CA ALA A 57 -4.07 1.31 7.05
C ALA A 57 -4.64 1.33 5.62
N ALA A 58 -3.77 1.30 4.62
CA ALA A 58 -4.18 1.22 3.23
C ALA A 58 -4.77 -0.14 2.85
N ASP A 59 -4.26 -1.24 3.40
CA ASP A 59 -4.81 -2.58 3.20
C ASP A 59 -6.19 -2.72 3.84
N SER A 60 -6.40 -2.15 5.04
CA SER A 60 -7.72 -2.14 5.69
C SER A 60 -8.75 -1.30 4.92
N ALA A 61 -8.36 -0.13 4.40
CA ALA A 61 -9.24 0.68 3.56
C ALA A 61 -9.65 -0.03 2.27
N LEU A 62 -8.69 -0.73 1.62
CA LEU A 62 -8.99 -1.53 0.43
C LEU A 62 -9.89 -2.74 0.73
N ALA A 63 -9.75 -3.35 1.91
CA ALA A 63 -10.64 -4.44 2.33
C ALA A 63 -12.09 -3.96 2.49
N ILE A 64 -12.30 -2.79 3.11
CA ILE A 64 -13.62 -2.16 3.25
C ILE A 64 -14.21 -1.82 1.87
N GLU A 65 -13.40 -1.27 0.94
CA GLU A 65 -13.85 -0.98 -0.43
C GLU A 65 -14.26 -2.27 -1.16
N GLN A 66 -13.51 -3.35 -1.00
CA GLN A 66 -13.83 -4.65 -1.59
C GLN A 66 -15.12 -5.26 -1.01
N GLU A 67 -15.33 -5.12 0.29
CA GLU A 67 -16.56 -5.56 0.96
C GLU A 67 -17.77 -4.74 0.48
N GLY A 68 -17.63 -3.42 0.35
CA GLY A 68 -18.66 -2.54 -0.21
C GLY A 68 -19.04 -2.90 -1.64
N LEU A 69 -18.06 -3.21 -2.51
CA LEU A 69 -18.32 -3.70 -3.86
C LEU A 69 -19.03 -5.06 -3.85
N GLY A 70 -18.69 -5.94 -2.93
CA GLY A 70 -19.36 -7.23 -2.76
C GLY A 70 -20.81 -7.08 -2.31
N ALA A 71 -21.08 -6.15 -1.40
CA ALA A 71 -22.43 -5.84 -0.93
C ALA A 71 -23.29 -5.27 -2.06
N SER A 72 -22.78 -4.29 -2.82
CA SER A 72 -23.50 -3.70 -3.95
C SER A 72 -23.86 -4.74 -5.02
N LEU A 73 -22.92 -5.62 -5.38
CA LEU A 73 -23.19 -6.71 -6.32
C LEU A 73 -24.30 -7.66 -5.81
N LYS A 74 -24.30 -7.94 -4.51
CA LYS A 74 -25.33 -8.79 -3.90
C LYS A 74 -26.70 -8.13 -3.95
N GLU A 75 -26.78 -6.82 -3.71
CA GLU A 75 -28.02 -6.05 -3.82
C GLU A 75 -28.53 -6.01 -5.25
N GLU A 76 -27.66 -5.77 -6.24
CA GLU A 76 -28.05 -5.77 -7.65
C GLU A 76 -28.53 -7.14 -8.13
N ARG A 77 -27.91 -8.22 -7.68
CA ARG A 77 -28.39 -9.58 -7.96
C ARG A 77 -29.78 -9.82 -7.37
N LYS A 78 -30.02 -9.33 -6.14
CA LYS A 78 -31.32 -9.44 -5.50
C LYS A 78 -32.39 -8.62 -6.23
N ALA A 79 -32.06 -7.38 -6.63
CA ALA A 79 -32.95 -6.52 -7.40
C ALA A 79 -33.30 -7.18 -8.74
N ASN A 80 -32.30 -7.66 -9.48
CA ASN A 80 -32.51 -8.37 -10.76
C ASN A 80 -33.41 -9.60 -10.59
N ALA A 81 -33.21 -10.41 -9.55
CA ALA A 81 -34.06 -11.56 -9.27
C ALA A 81 -35.53 -11.15 -8.97
N GLN A 82 -35.74 -10.05 -8.24
CA GLN A 82 -37.06 -9.51 -7.97
C GLN A 82 -37.74 -9.00 -9.25
N GLU A 83 -37.00 -8.29 -10.11
CA GLU A 83 -37.49 -7.82 -11.40
C GLU A 83 -37.87 -8.98 -12.33
N GLN A 84 -37.02 -10.01 -12.42
CA GLN A 84 -37.34 -11.21 -13.19
C GLN A 84 -38.61 -11.89 -12.70
N LEU A 85 -38.82 -11.97 -11.37
CA LEU A 85 -40.01 -12.54 -10.77
C LEU A 85 -41.23 -11.67 -11.03
N ALA A 86 -41.09 -10.33 -11.02
CA ALA A 86 -42.15 -9.41 -11.38
C ALA A 86 -42.56 -9.54 -12.86
N LEU A 87 -41.59 -9.63 -13.77
CA LEU A 87 -41.81 -9.87 -15.20
C LEU A 87 -42.53 -11.20 -15.44
N ALA A 88 -42.09 -12.28 -14.79
CA ALA A 88 -42.74 -13.59 -14.91
C ALA A 88 -44.21 -13.53 -14.45
N LYS A 89 -44.50 -12.86 -13.33
CA LYS A 89 -45.86 -12.65 -12.85
C LYS A 89 -46.68 -11.79 -13.82
N GLN A 90 -46.09 -10.75 -14.38
CA GLN A 90 -46.75 -9.88 -15.35
C GLN A 90 -47.07 -10.64 -16.64
N GLY A 91 -46.11 -11.40 -17.17
CA GLY A 91 -46.31 -12.25 -18.34
C GLY A 91 -47.41 -13.30 -18.11
N ALA A 92 -47.42 -13.98 -16.95
CA ALA A 92 -48.45 -14.93 -16.60
C ALA A 92 -49.83 -14.30 -16.51
N ARG A 93 -49.93 -13.08 -15.93
CA ARG A 93 -51.20 -12.33 -15.88
C ARG A 93 -51.68 -11.90 -17.27
N ALA A 94 -50.78 -11.39 -18.10
CA ALA A 94 -51.09 -10.99 -19.47
C ALA A 94 -51.59 -12.20 -20.30
N ALA A 95 -50.86 -13.34 -20.24
CA ALA A 95 -51.25 -14.57 -20.89
C ALA A 95 -52.61 -15.09 -20.36
N GLY A 96 -52.89 -14.99 -19.05
CA GLY A 96 -54.17 -15.34 -18.43
C GLY A 96 -55.31 -14.45 -18.92
N ALA A 97 -55.09 -13.13 -19.02
CA ALA A 97 -56.05 -12.18 -19.53
C ALA A 97 -56.40 -12.44 -21.00
N VAL A 98 -55.41 -12.77 -21.84
CA VAL A 98 -55.62 -13.15 -23.24
C VAL A 98 -56.46 -14.43 -23.35
N ARG A 99 -56.19 -15.42 -22.49
CA ARG A 99 -56.94 -16.68 -22.48
C ARG A 99 -58.38 -16.47 -22.00
N ALA A 100 -58.61 -15.52 -21.08
CA ALA A 100 -59.95 -15.20 -20.55
C ALA A 100 -60.76 -14.29 -21.49
N SER A 101 -60.12 -13.65 -22.48
CA SER A 101 -60.85 -12.90 -23.51
C SER A 101 -61.54 -13.87 -24.42
N GLU A 102 -62.83 -13.67 -24.70
CA GLU A 102 -63.70 -14.57 -25.52
C GLU A 102 -63.29 -14.59 -27.00
N ASN A 103 -62.09 -14.15 -27.38
CA ASN A 103 -61.57 -14.18 -28.73
C ASN A 103 -61.22 -15.60 -29.13
N ALA A 104 -61.79 -16.10 -30.22
CA ALA A 104 -61.66 -17.48 -30.62
C ALA A 104 -60.38 -17.73 -31.46
N GLY A 105 -59.64 -18.79 -31.14
CA GLY A 105 -58.79 -19.50 -32.09
C GLY A 105 -57.37 -18.92 -32.27
N LEU A 106 -56.96 -18.79 -33.53
CA LEU A 106 -55.61 -18.40 -33.94
C LEU A 106 -55.07 -17.10 -33.37
N THR A 107 -55.93 -16.12 -33.11
CA THR A 107 -55.55 -14.81 -32.55
C THR A 107 -55.04 -14.90 -31.11
N ILE A 108 -55.55 -15.81 -30.29
CA ILE A 108 -55.12 -16.05 -28.92
C ILE A 108 -53.68 -16.59 -28.91
N GLY A 109 -53.38 -17.55 -29.79
CA GLY A 109 -52.04 -18.11 -29.91
C GLY A 109 -51.00 -17.08 -30.28
N LEU A 110 -51.30 -16.19 -31.22
CA LEU A 110 -50.40 -15.10 -31.63
C LEU A 110 -50.18 -14.08 -30.51
N LEU A 111 -51.23 -13.68 -29.75
CA LEU A 111 -51.12 -12.74 -28.62
C LEU A 111 -50.34 -13.33 -27.45
N ILE A 112 -50.53 -14.63 -27.14
CA ILE A 112 -49.73 -15.29 -26.11
C ILE A 112 -48.25 -15.37 -26.55
N GLY A 113 -47.96 -15.74 -27.80
CA GLY A 113 -46.64 -15.78 -28.34
C GLY A 113 -45.94 -14.41 -28.29
N ASP A 114 -46.66 -13.30 -28.53
CA ASP A 114 -46.11 -11.97 -28.42
C ASP A 114 -45.79 -11.56 -26.95
N VAL A 115 -46.64 -11.92 -26.02
CA VAL A 115 -46.41 -11.72 -24.55
C VAL A 115 -45.15 -12.53 -24.11
N GLU A 116 -45.06 -13.79 -24.55
CA GLU A 116 -43.91 -14.64 -24.23
C GLU A 116 -42.62 -14.08 -24.83
N ARG A 117 -42.67 -13.61 -26.08
CA ARG A 117 -41.51 -12.96 -26.72
C ARG A 117 -41.07 -11.70 -25.98
N GLN A 118 -41.98 -10.79 -25.65
CA GLN A 118 -41.67 -9.57 -24.92
C GLN A 118 -41.10 -9.85 -23.52
N THR A 119 -41.66 -10.84 -22.82
CA THR A 119 -41.17 -11.26 -21.49
C THR A 119 -39.78 -11.88 -21.61
N GLY A 120 -39.53 -12.68 -22.66
CA GLY A 120 -38.23 -13.26 -22.95
C GLY A 120 -37.16 -12.21 -23.28
N GLU A 121 -37.51 -11.22 -24.13
CA GLU A 121 -36.61 -10.10 -24.46
C GLU A 121 -36.26 -9.28 -23.22
N ALA A 122 -37.22 -8.93 -22.38
CA ALA A 122 -36.99 -8.21 -21.14
C ALA A 122 -36.12 -9.00 -20.14
N SER A 123 -36.35 -10.31 -20.01
CA SER A 123 -35.52 -11.19 -19.19
C SER A 123 -34.08 -11.27 -19.71
N ASN A 124 -33.87 -11.32 -21.03
CA ASN A 124 -32.56 -11.32 -21.63
C ASN A 124 -31.81 -10.01 -21.38
N LEU A 125 -32.47 -8.85 -21.45
CA LEU A 125 -31.89 -7.55 -21.12
C LEU A 125 -31.45 -7.48 -19.65
N LEU A 126 -32.27 -7.97 -18.72
CA LEU A 126 -31.91 -8.04 -17.29
C LEU A 126 -30.67 -8.94 -17.08
N ASN A 127 -30.61 -10.08 -17.75
CA ASN A 127 -29.46 -10.98 -17.67
C ASN A 127 -28.19 -10.34 -18.25
N GLN A 128 -28.28 -9.62 -19.37
CA GLN A 128 -27.15 -8.87 -19.94
C GLN A 128 -26.68 -7.77 -19.01
N THR A 129 -27.59 -7.03 -18.39
CA THR A 129 -27.26 -5.99 -17.40
C THR A 129 -26.54 -6.62 -16.22
N LEU A 130 -27.04 -7.70 -15.65
CA LEU A 130 -26.39 -8.41 -14.58
C LEU A 130 -24.99 -8.93 -14.97
N ALA A 131 -24.86 -9.46 -16.17
CA ALA A 131 -23.56 -9.94 -16.68
C ALA A 131 -22.55 -8.79 -16.80
N SER A 132 -22.97 -7.61 -17.28
CA SER A 132 -22.12 -6.42 -17.36
C SER A 132 -21.70 -5.93 -15.97
N THR A 133 -22.60 -5.92 -15.01
CA THR A 133 -22.30 -5.56 -13.60
C THR A 133 -21.30 -6.52 -12.98
N VAL A 134 -21.47 -7.83 -13.19
CA VAL A 134 -20.50 -8.84 -12.72
C VAL A 134 -19.12 -8.64 -13.35
N GLN A 135 -19.05 -8.30 -14.64
CA GLN A 135 -17.79 -7.98 -15.30
C GLN A 135 -17.14 -6.73 -14.73
N GLN A 136 -17.93 -5.68 -14.48
CA GLN A 136 -17.43 -4.46 -13.85
C GLN A 136 -16.91 -4.72 -12.44
N TYR A 137 -17.64 -5.49 -11.64
CA TYR A 137 -17.17 -5.94 -10.32
C TYR A 137 -15.81 -6.64 -10.41
N ARG A 138 -15.65 -7.60 -11.33
CA ARG A 138 -14.36 -8.29 -11.53
C ARG A 138 -13.24 -7.32 -11.89
N ARG A 139 -13.48 -6.36 -12.79
CA ARG A 139 -12.47 -5.34 -13.15
C ARG A 139 -12.09 -4.48 -11.95
N ASN A 140 -13.06 -4.07 -11.16
CA ASN A 140 -12.84 -3.26 -9.96
C ASN A 140 -12.02 -4.04 -8.91
N THR A 141 -12.35 -5.30 -8.64
CA THR A 141 -11.59 -6.14 -7.70
C THR A 141 -10.16 -6.38 -8.16
N LEU A 142 -9.93 -6.65 -9.45
CA LEU A 142 -8.58 -6.75 -10.01
C LEU A 142 -7.81 -5.43 -9.89
N GLY A 143 -8.48 -4.29 -10.07
CA GLY A 143 -7.90 -2.97 -9.85
C GLY A 143 -7.48 -2.73 -8.40
N LEU A 144 -8.31 -3.16 -7.44
CA LEU A 144 -8.00 -3.09 -6.02
C LEU A 144 -6.80 -3.98 -5.65
N ASP A 145 -6.75 -5.19 -6.17
CA ASP A 145 -5.61 -6.10 -5.95
C ASP A 145 -4.30 -5.54 -6.53
N ALA A 146 -4.36 -4.91 -7.69
CA ALA A 146 -3.21 -4.24 -8.28
C ALA A 146 -2.75 -3.04 -7.43
N LYS A 147 -3.69 -2.23 -6.90
CA LYS A 147 -3.39 -1.14 -5.95
C LYS A 147 -2.75 -1.67 -4.68
N ARG A 148 -3.27 -2.78 -4.11
CA ARG A 148 -2.70 -3.44 -2.93
C ARG A 148 -1.27 -3.89 -3.16
N LYS A 149 -0.99 -4.56 -4.28
CA LYS A 149 0.36 -5.00 -4.64
C LYS A 149 1.32 -3.82 -4.78
N ARG A 150 0.93 -2.75 -5.47
CA ARG A 150 1.76 -1.54 -5.59
C ARG A 150 2.09 -0.94 -4.23
N ARG A 151 1.11 -0.75 -3.36
CA ARG A 151 1.33 -0.17 -2.02
C ARG A 151 2.26 -1.02 -1.16
N ARG A 152 2.18 -2.35 -1.26
CA ARG A 152 3.11 -3.25 -0.55
C ARG A 152 4.53 -3.10 -1.07
N VAL A 153 4.72 -3.05 -2.39
CA VAL A 153 6.04 -2.82 -3.00
C VAL A 153 6.59 -1.44 -2.59
N ASP A 154 5.77 -0.41 -2.59
CA ASP A 154 6.19 0.94 -2.18
C ASP A 154 6.58 0.98 -0.70
N ALA A 155 5.81 0.32 0.17
CA ALA A 155 6.14 0.20 1.60
C ALA A 155 7.43 -0.59 1.82
N GLU A 156 7.64 -1.67 1.09
CA GLU A 156 8.86 -2.46 1.13
C GLU A 156 10.09 -1.68 0.63
N ASN A 157 9.95 -0.95 -0.46
CA ASN A 157 10.99 -0.06 -0.98
C ASN A 157 11.35 1.04 0.04
N THR A 158 10.34 1.67 0.65
CA THR A 158 10.55 2.68 1.70
C THR A 158 11.26 2.07 2.91
N ARG A 159 10.87 0.87 3.32
CA ARG A 159 11.53 0.13 4.40
C ARG A 159 12.98 -0.19 4.06
N ASN A 160 13.24 -0.66 2.83
CA ASN A 160 14.60 -1.00 2.38
C ASN A 160 15.49 0.26 2.28
N GLN A 161 14.94 1.39 1.80
CA GLN A 161 15.62 2.67 1.84
C GLN A 161 15.94 3.11 3.28
N ALA A 162 14.98 2.97 4.20
CA ALA A 162 15.18 3.26 5.61
C ALA A 162 16.27 2.39 6.24
N LEU A 163 16.33 1.10 5.87
CA LEU A 163 17.40 0.19 6.30
C LEU A 163 18.77 0.59 5.73
N GLY A 164 18.81 1.04 4.46
CA GLY A 164 20.03 1.55 3.84
C GLY A 164 20.55 2.87 4.45
N MET A 165 19.67 3.64 5.11
CA MET A 165 20.07 4.85 5.85
C MET A 165 20.71 4.56 7.21
N ARG A 166 20.62 3.32 7.71
CA ARG A 166 21.23 2.94 8.99
C ARG A 166 22.75 2.92 8.86
N ARG A 167 23.40 3.65 9.72
CA ARG A 167 24.88 3.64 9.82
C ARG A 167 25.31 2.49 10.70
N GLY A 168 26.17 1.64 10.15
CA GLY A 168 26.78 0.52 10.89
C GLY A 168 27.89 1.02 11.84
N PRO A 169 28.30 0.19 12.81
CA PRO A 169 29.41 0.55 13.71
C PRO A 169 30.74 0.77 12.94
N LEU A 170 30.94 0.09 11.82
CA LEU A 170 32.12 0.29 10.97
C LEU A 170 32.09 1.64 10.26
N ASP A 171 30.93 2.12 9.78
CA ASP A 171 30.81 3.44 9.15
C ASP A 171 31.12 4.56 10.14
N VAL A 172 30.69 4.40 11.38
CA VAL A 172 31.01 5.34 12.46
C VAL A 172 32.50 5.32 12.77
N ALA A 173 33.12 4.13 12.86
CA ALA A 173 34.55 3.99 13.13
C ALA A 173 35.42 4.58 12.00
N LEU A 174 35.11 4.28 10.73
CA LEU A 174 35.81 4.83 9.59
C LEU A 174 35.69 6.35 9.48
N GLY A 175 34.46 6.87 9.76
CA GLY A 175 34.23 8.29 9.77
C GLY A 175 34.99 9.01 10.89
N THR A 176 35.15 8.43 12.09
CA THR A 176 35.93 9.00 13.18
C THR A 176 37.43 9.02 12.83
N LEU A 177 37.93 7.97 12.21
CA LEU A 177 39.35 7.92 11.76
C LEU A 177 39.62 8.95 10.67
N SER A 178 38.72 9.12 9.70
CA SER A 178 38.89 10.09 8.62
C SER A 178 38.88 11.53 9.13
N SER A 179 38.00 11.86 10.09
CA SER A 179 37.96 13.19 10.70
C SER A 179 39.23 13.48 11.56
N GLY A 180 39.77 12.49 12.24
CA GLY A 180 41.02 12.60 12.98
C GLY A 180 42.21 12.84 12.05
N LEU A 181 42.30 12.12 10.94
CA LEU A 181 43.36 12.30 9.94
C LEU A 181 43.29 13.67 9.26
N SER A 182 42.11 14.13 8.86
CA SER A 182 41.95 15.44 8.22
C SER A 182 42.36 16.58 9.15
N SER A 183 42.01 16.50 10.45
CA SER A 183 42.44 17.47 11.46
C SER A 183 43.96 17.47 11.65
N TYR A 184 44.61 16.29 11.59
CA TYR A 184 46.05 16.16 11.71
C TYR A 184 46.78 16.77 10.51
N TYR A 185 46.35 16.49 9.28
CA TYR A 185 46.95 17.06 8.07
C TYR A 185 46.70 18.57 7.94
N GLY A 186 45.53 19.07 8.37
CA GLY A 186 45.24 20.49 8.40
C GLY A 186 46.18 21.30 9.29
N LEU A 187 46.58 20.75 10.45
CA LEU A 187 47.53 21.36 11.35
C LEU A 187 48.96 21.34 10.83
N ARG A 188 49.35 20.31 10.09
CA ARG A 188 50.70 20.17 9.53
C ARG A 188 50.95 21.08 8.31
N GLY A 189 49.91 21.50 7.61
CA GLY A 189 49.99 22.43 6.48
C GLY A 189 50.10 23.90 6.88
N GLN A 190 49.95 24.25 8.19
CA GLN A 190 50.07 25.60 8.70
C GLN A 190 51.40 25.88 9.48
N ALA A 191 52.27 24.88 9.60
CA ALA A 191 53.57 25.00 10.19
C ALA A 191 54.65 24.97 9.10
#